data_a9a829a854528f81c35aefc93ab96c67
#
_entry.id   a9a829a854528f81c35aefc93ab96c67
#
_cell.length_a   1.000
_cell.length_b   1.000
_cell.length_c   1.000
_cell.angle_alpha   90.00
_cell.angle_beta   90.00
_cell.angle_gamma   90.00
#
_symmetry.space_group_name_H-M   'P 1'
#
loop_
_entity.id
_entity.type
_entity.pdbx_description
1 polymer ?
#
loop_
_entity_poly.entity_id
_entity_poly.type
_entity_poly.pdbx_seq_one_letter_code
_entity_poly.pdbx_strand_id
1 'polypeptide(L)'
;VMIALDVSRSMELGTSHASKKEALTVITASLLFSALSDQVNVGFLAFADRVVDFHPPRRARADCWTILERLWALAPQPGPTMLKPAVRALSTRLRRSTVVFLVSDFMTDEDVFDGGELSVLAAKHDVIAVVPEDPAETALPTGLGYLRLRDLESGRAKTIELNQDARTAYGEQVRQHHDSLTQGFYRVPMDYAFLRTDENSVEQLMTLLASRLKA
;
A
#
# COMPACT_ATOMS: atom_id res chain seq x y z
N VAL A 1 -13.12 -1.82 10.94
CA VAL A 1 -11.87 -1.67 10.19
C VAL A 1 -12.17 -1.92 8.72
N MET A 2 -11.53 -1.18 7.84
CA MET A 2 -11.55 -1.38 6.39
C MET A 2 -10.11 -1.48 5.88
N ILE A 3 -9.81 -2.51 5.10
CA ILE A 3 -8.50 -2.70 4.51
C ILE A 3 -8.65 -2.49 3.00
N ALA A 4 -8.07 -1.42 2.48
CA ALA A 4 -8.07 -1.09 1.06
C ALA A 4 -6.68 -1.39 0.50
N LEU A 5 -6.59 -2.40 -0.37
CA LEU A 5 -5.35 -2.91 -0.92
C LEU A 5 -5.22 -2.60 -2.40
N ASP A 6 -4.10 -2.03 -2.76
CA ASP A 6 -3.62 -1.96 -4.12
C ASP A 6 -3.22 -3.36 -4.59
N VAL A 7 -3.77 -3.77 -5.73
CA VAL A 7 -3.47 -5.06 -6.37
C VAL A 7 -2.94 -4.88 -7.80
N SER A 8 -2.35 -3.72 -8.08
CA SER A 8 -1.61 -3.44 -9.30
C SER A 8 -0.37 -4.34 -9.42
N ARG A 9 0.23 -4.38 -10.58
CA ARG A 9 1.42 -5.22 -10.81
C ARG A 9 2.64 -4.77 -10.02
N SER A 10 2.77 -3.50 -9.67
CA SER A 10 3.87 -3.01 -8.82
C SER A 10 3.90 -3.70 -7.47
N MET A 11 2.72 -4.12 -6.97
CA MET A 11 2.57 -4.82 -5.70
C MET A 11 3.02 -6.30 -5.73
N GLU A 12 3.35 -6.86 -6.90
CA GLU A 12 3.97 -8.19 -7.01
C GLU A 12 5.49 -8.18 -6.87
N LEU A 13 6.11 -7.00 -6.88
CA LEU A 13 7.56 -6.91 -6.77
C LEU A 13 8.04 -7.58 -5.47
N GLY A 14 9.03 -8.42 -5.60
CA GLY A 14 9.68 -9.09 -4.49
C GLY A 14 11.08 -9.53 -4.91
N THR A 15 12.09 -8.92 -4.32
CA THR A 15 13.52 -9.20 -4.59
C THR A 15 14.22 -9.79 -3.37
N SER A 16 13.56 -9.80 -2.21
CA SER A 16 14.05 -10.34 -0.95
C SER A 16 13.30 -11.62 -0.54
N HIS A 17 13.21 -11.89 0.76
CA HIS A 17 12.56 -13.08 1.31
C HIS A 17 11.04 -13.11 1.14
N ALA A 18 10.42 -11.95 0.96
CA ALA A 18 8.98 -11.84 0.73
C ALA A 18 8.71 -10.79 -0.36
N SER A 19 7.71 -11.05 -1.21
CA SER A 19 7.17 -10.05 -2.13
C SER A 19 6.32 -9.03 -1.36
N LYS A 20 6.08 -7.86 -1.94
CA LYS A 20 5.10 -6.89 -1.39
C LYS A 20 3.75 -7.59 -1.12
N LYS A 21 3.27 -8.42 -2.04
CA LYS A 21 2.02 -9.17 -1.89
C LYS A 21 2.04 -10.10 -0.67
N GLU A 22 3.14 -10.81 -0.42
CA GLU A 22 3.27 -11.68 0.76
C GLU A 22 3.29 -10.86 2.05
N ALA A 23 4.07 -9.79 2.11
CA ALA A 23 4.10 -8.88 3.25
C ALA A 23 2.70 -8.31 3.55
N LEU A 24 1.98 -7.87 2.52
CA LEU A 24 0.60 -7.36 2.65
C LEU A 24 -0.39 -8.43 3.08
N THR A 25 -0.22 -9.67 2.61
CA THR A 25 -1.05 -10.79 3.06
C THR A 25 -0.88 -11.03 4.56
N VAL A 26 0.37 -10.99 5.05
CA VAL A 26 0.68 -11.14 6.48
C VAL A 26 0.10 -9.98 7.30
N ILE A 27 0.27 -8.74 6.84
CA ILE A 27 -0.32 -7.54 7.49
C ILE A 27 -1.85 -7.67 7.54
N THR A 28 -2.47 -7.98 6.41
CA THR A 28 -3.93 -8.13 6.31
C THR A 28 -4.44 -9.23 7.24
N ALA A 29 -3.79 -10.39 7.24
CA ALA A 29 -4.14 -11.48 8.14
C ALA A 29 -4.02 -11.06 9.61
N SER A 30 -2.95 -10.36 9.99
CA SER A 30 -2.74 -9.89 11.36
C SER A 30 -3.83 -8.91 11.80
N LEU A 31 -4.20 -7.95 10.94
CA LEU A 31 -5.30 -7.02 11.20
C LEU A 31 -6.65 -7.73 11.30
N LEU A 32 -6.91 -8.72 10.42
CA LEU A 32 -8.13 -9.51 10.44
C LEU A 32 -8.26 -10.32 11.73
N PHE A 33 -7.19 -11.01 12.16
CA PHE A 33 -7.21 -11.81 13.39
C PHE A 33 -7.31 -10.93 14.64
N SER A 34 -6.64 -9.78 14.69
CA SER A 34 -6.80 -8.82 15.79
C SER A 34 -8.23 -8.32 15.87
N ALA A 35 -8.80 -7.86 14.76
CA ALA A 35 -10.19 -7.40 14.69
C ALA A 35 -11.21 -8.51 15.07
N LEU A 36 -10.90 -9.75 14.72
CA LEU A 36 -11.72 -10.90 15.12
C LEU A 36 -11.70 -11.12 16.62
N SER A 37 -10.52 -11.05 17.26
CA SER A 37 -10.34 -11.15 18.71
C SER A 37 -11.15 -10.07 19.43
N ASP A 38 -11.10 -8.85 18.95
CA ASP A 38 -11.75 -7.67 19.52
C ASP A 38 -13.23 -7.53 19.10
N GLN A 39 -13.75 -8.49 18.34
CA GLN A 39 -15.12 -8.51 17.82
C GLN A 39 -15.47 -7.26 16.96
N VAL A 40 -14.51 -6.70 16.28
CA VAL A 40 -14.66 -5.53 15.40
C VAL A 40 -15.11 -5.96 14.01
N ASN A 41 -15.96 -5.15 13.37
CA ASN A 41 -16.35 -5.36 11.98
C ASN A 41 -15.16 -5.12 11.06
N VAL A 42 -14.93 -6.05 10.12
CA VAL A 42 -13.87 -5.92 9.12
C VAL A 42 -14.44 -5.98 7.72
N GLY A 43 -13.94 -5.12 6.87
CA GLY A 43 -14.20 -5.09 5.44
C GLY A 43 -12.93 -5.03 4.62
N PHE A 44 -13.06 -5.25 3.33
CA PHE A 44 -11.97 -5.32 2.38
C PHE A 44 -12.35 -4.62 1.08
N LEU A 45 -11.39 -3.92 0.48
CA LEU A 45 -11.49 -3.35 -0.85
C LEU A 45 -10.18 -3.63 -1.59
N ALA A 46 -10.25 -4.20 -2.77
CA ALA A 46 -9.12 -4.32 -3.68
C ALA A 46 -9.27 -3.34 -4.84
N PHE A 47 -8.20 -2.68 -5.22
CA PHE A 47 -8.20 -1.73 -6.33
C PHE A 47 -6.89 -1.78 -7.13
N ALA A 48 -6.96 -1.30 -8.36
CA ALA A 48 -5.84 -0.99 -9.25
C ALA A 48 -6.21 0.28 -10.05
N ASP A 49 -6.49 0.18 -11.35
CA ASP A 49 -7.08 1.25 -12.16
C ASP A 49 -8.56 1.53 -11.81
N ARG A 50 -9.18 0.60 -11.12
CA ARG A 50 -10.58 0.62 -10.64
C ARG A 50 -10.71 -0.20 -9.37
N VAL A 51 -11.88 -0.15 -8.76
CA VAL A 51 -12.24 -1.10 -7.69
C VAL A 51 -12.43 -2.48 -8.31
N VAL A 52 -11.64 -3.45 -7.85
CA VAL A 52 -11.62 -4.85 -8.33
C VAL A 52 -12.55 -5.72 -7.47
N ASP A 53 -12.51 -5.53 -6.16
CA ASP A 53 -13.37 -6.26 -5.23
C ASP A 53 -13.76 -5.37 -4.05
N PHE A 54 -14.91 -5.65 -3.45
CA PHE A 54 -15.39 -4.94 -2.26
C PHE A 54 -16.20 -5.86 -1.36
N HIS A 55 -15.75 -6.00 -0.13
CA HIS A 55 -16.45 -6.68 0.95
C HIS A 55 -16.76 -5.69 2.07
N PRO A 56 -18.02 -5.39 2.36
CA PRO A 56 -18.39 -4.39 3.36
C PRO A 56 -18.01 -4.86 4.79
N PRO A 57 -17.72 -3.94 5.73
CA PRO A 57 -17.39 -4.30 7.10
C PRO A 57 -18.53 -5.10 7.77
N ARG A 58 -18.22 -6.33 8.17
CA ARG A 58 -19.15 -7.26 8.85
C ARG A 58 -18.52 -7.89 10.07
N ARG A 59 -19.36 -8.28 11.04
CA ARG A 59 -18.98 -8.93 12.29
C ARG A 59 -19.20 -10.44 12.21
N ALA A 60 -18.47 -11.12 11.37
CA ALA A 60 -18.58 -12.57 11.29
C ALA A 60 -17.22 -13.22 11.17
N ARG A 61 -16.98 -14.28 11.94
CA ARG A 61 -15.76 -15.07 11.87
C ARG A 61 -15.53 -15.63 10.46
N ALA A 62 -16.61 -16.01 9.78
CA ALA A 62 -16.56 -16.50 8.40
C ALA A 62 -16.05 -15.44 7.41
N ASP A 63 -16.33 -14.15 7.63
CA ASP A 63 -15.93 -13.09 6.74
C ASP A 63 -14.41 -12.89 6.71
N CYS A 64 -13.71 -13.13 7.82
CA CYS A 64 -12.24 -13.06 7.85
C CYS A 64 -11.61 -14.09 6.91
N TRP A 65 -12.07 -15.33 6.93
CA TRP A 65 -11.61 -16.37 6.02
C TRP A 65 -11.95 -16.05 4.57
N THR A 66 -13.16 -15.57 4.31
CA THR A 66 -13.58 -15.14 2.98
C THR A 66 -12.70 -14.00 2.45
N ILE A 67 -12.32 -13.04 3.28
CA ILE A 67 -11.42 -11.95 2.89
C ILE A 67 -10.03 -12.50 2.55
N LEU A 68 -9.47 -13.40 3.38
CA LEU A 68 -8.17 -14.01 3.13
C LEU A 68 -8.17 -14.86 1.84
N GLU A 69 -9.20 -15.67 1.62
CA GLU A 69 -9.36 -16.46 0.40
C GLU A 69 -9.44 -15.56 -0.84
N ARG A 70 -10.21 -14.48 -0.77
CA ARG A 70 -10.31 -13.50 -1.86
C ARG A 70 -8.99 -12.82 -2.13
N LEU A 71 -8.30 -12.34 -1.08
CA LEU A 71 -6.98 -11.73 -1.21
C LEU A 71 -5.97 -12.67 -1.88
N TRP A 72 -5.95 -13.93 -1.45
CA TRP A 72 -5.06 -14.94 -2.02
C TRP A 72 -5.37 -15.24 -3.48
N ALA A 73 -6.66 -15.29 -3.84
CA ALA A 73 -7.14 -15.55 -5.20
C ALA A 73 -7.00 -14.34 -6.15
N LEU A 74 -6.77 -13.13 -5.62
CA LEU A 74 -6.61 -11.94 -6.45
C LEU A 74 -5.35 -12.04 -7.31
N ALA A 75 -5.56 -12.06 -8.62
CA ALA A 75 -4.48 -11.88 -9.57
C ALA A 75 -4.11 -10.40 -9.69
N PRO A 76 -2.83 -10.09 -9.91
CA PRO A 76 -2.40 -8.73 -10.18
C PRO A 76 -3.12 -8.14 -11.38
N GLN A 77 -3.59 -6.93 -11.21
CA GLN A 77 -4.31 -6.24 -12.27
C GLN A 77 -3.35 -5.51 -13.19
N PRO A 78 -3.51 -5.64 -14.52
CA PRO A 78 -2.73 -4.84 -15.47
C PRO A 78 -3.23 -3.39 -15.47
N GLY A 79 -2.33 -2.45 -15.73
CA GLY A 79 -2.66 -1.04 -15.85
C GLY A 79 -2.07 -0.20 -14.72
N PRO A 80 -2.28 1.12 -14.76
CA PRO A 80 -1.74 2.05 -13.78
C PRO A 80 -2.48 1.91 -12.45
N THR A 81 -1.79 2.26 -11.37
CA THR A 81 -2.42 2.44 -10.06
C THR A 81 -3.24 3.73 -10.05
N MET A 82 -4.53 3.61 -9.69
CA MET A 82 -5.42 4.75 -9.50
C MET A 82 -6.08 4.71 -8.11
N LEU A 83 -5.75 5.68 -7.28
CA LEU A 83 -6.25 5.77 -5.90
C LEU A 83 -7.63 6.44 -5.82
N LYS A 84 -7.92 7.42 -6.69
CA LYS A 84 -9.19 8.15 -6.66
C LYS A 84 -10.44 7.25 -6.75
N PRO A 85 -10.52 6.23 -7.62
CA PRO A 85 -11.64 5.30 -7.63
C PRO A 85 -11.85 4.57 -6.29
N ALA A 86 -10.75 4.15 -5.63
CA ALA A 86 -10.81 3.49 -4.33
C ALA A 86 -11.28 4.47 -3.23
N VAL A 87 -10.71 5.67 -3.18
CA VAL A 87 -11.08 6.73 -2.22
C VAL A 87 -12.55 7.11 -2.36
N ARG A 88 -13.05 7.29 -3.59
CA ARG A 88 -14.48 7.56 -3.86
C ARG A 88 -15.37 6.42 -3.41
N ALA A 89 -14.98 5.17 -3.69
CA ALA A 89 -15.73 4.00 -3.27
C ALA A 89 -15.81 3.89 -1.75
N LEU A 90 -14.71 4.13 -1.04
CA LEU A 90 -14.68 4.16 0.43
C LEU A 90 -15.58 5.27 0.98
N SER A 91 -15.45 6.51 0.47
CA SER A 91 -16.23 7.67 0.92
C SER A 91 -17.74 7.48 0.73
N THR A 92 -18.17 6.73 -0.31
CA THR A 92 -19.59 6.50 -0.61
C THR A 92 -20.15 5.29 0.10
N ARG A 93 -19.36 4.23 0.30
CA ARG A 93 -19.83 2.95 0.82
C ARG A 93 -19.69 2.83 2.34
N LEU A 94 -18.75 3.55 2.97
CA LEU A 94 -18.58 3.55 4.41
C LEU A 94 -19.52 4.58 5.05
N ARG A 95 -20.52 4.09 5.79
CA ARG A 95 -21.56 4.93 6.41
C ARG A 95 -21.24 5.37 7.83
N ARG A 96 -20.30 4.71 8.50
CA ARG A 96 -19.88 5.00 9.87
C ARG A 96 -18.40 5.32 9.89
N SER A 97 -17.96 6.09 10.88
CA SER A 97 -16.52 6.30 11.12
C SER A 97 -15.82 4.95 11.23
N THR A 98 -14.75 4.79 10.48
CA THR A 98 -14.08 3.52 10.25
C THR A 98 -12.57 3.78 10.22
N VAL A 99 -11.78 2.90 10.84
CA VAL A 99 -10.34 2.87 10.62
C VAL A 99 -10.09 2.26 9.24
N VAL A 100 -9.44 3.00 8.37
CA VAL A 100 -9.14 2.60 6.98
C VAL A 100 -7.63 2.46 6.80
N PHE A 101 -7.17 1.24 6.59
CA PHE A 101 -5.80 1.01 6.13
C PHE A 101 -5.77 1.10 4.61
N LEU A 102 -5.16 2.15 4.09
CA LEU A 102 -4.97 2.36 2.65
C LEU A 102 -3.56 1.90 2.29
N VAL A 103 -3.46 0.75 1.65
CA VAL A 103 -2.20 0.06 1.39
C VAL A 103 -1.87 0.14 -0.09
N SER A 104 -0.85 0.89 -0.45
CA SER A 104 -0.35 1.11 -1.82
C SER A 104 1.07 1.65 -1.76
N ASP A 105 1.85 1.45 -2.81
CA ASP A 105 3.13 2.14 -3.00
C ASP A 105 2.97 3.59 -3.48
N PHE A 106 1.73 4.00 -3.75
CA PHE A 106 1.38 5.34 -4.23
C PHE A 106 2.12 5.75 -5.51
N MET A 107 2.57 4.77 -6.29
CA MET A 107 3.18 5.00 -7.61
C MET A 107 2.07 5.29 -8.63
N THR A 108 1.63 6.53 -8.67
CA THR A 108 0.52 6.99 -9.52
C THR A 108 0.79 8.37 -10.08
N ASP A 109 0.29 8.62 -11.29
CA ASP A 109 0.28 9.95 -11.91
C ASP A 109 -0.88 10.83 -11.41
N GLU A 110 -1.75 10.29 -10.54
CA GLU A 110 -2.86 11.05 -9.99
C GLU A 110 -2.38 12.07 -8.94
N ASP A 111 -2.93 13.26 -9.00
CA ASP A 111 -2.86 14.20 -7.90
C ASP A 111 -3.85 13.77 -6.79
N VAL A 112 -3.37 12.93 -5.88
CA VAL A 112 -4.19 12.30 -4.82
C VAL A 112 -4.36 13.24 -3.63
N PHE A 113 -3.33 14.02 -3.32
CA PHE A 113 -3.30 14.84 -2.10
C PHE A 113 -3.98 16.20 -2.29
N ASP A 114 -3.90 16.81 -3.47
CA ASP A 114 -4.45 18.14 -3.73
C ASP A 114 -5.90 18.10 -4.27
N GLY A 115 -6.37 16.92 -4.73
CA GLY A 115 -7.73 16.73 -5.27
C GLY A 115 -8.87 16.77 -4.24
N GLY A 116 -8.57 16.89 -2.95
CA GLY A 116 -9.56 17.01 -1.87
C GLY A 116 -10.32 15.72 -1.52
N GLU A 117 -10.31 14.71 -2.38
CA GLU A 117 -11.06 13.46 -2.16
C GLU A 117 -10.52 12.66 -0.98
N LEU A 118 -9.20 12.54 -0.88
CA LEU A 118 -8.54 11.87 0.23
C LEU A 118 -8.74 12.65 1.54
N SER A 119 -8.70 13.97 1.50
CA SER A 119 -9.00 14.84 2.66
C SER A 119 -10.44 14.66 3.14
N VAL A 120 -11.40 14.51 2.23
CA VAL A 120 -12.81 14.22 2.59
C VAL A 120 -12.95 12.84 3.23
N LEU A 121 -12.23 11.85 2.73
CA LEU A 121 -12.20 10.51 3.34
C LEU A 121 -11.61 10.58 4.75
N ALA A 122 -10.45 11.22 4.91
CA ALA A 122 -9.74 11.33 6.19
C ALA A 122 -10.49 12.20 7.22
N ALA A 123 -11.29 13.18 6.78
CA ALA A 123 -12.16 13.95 7.68
C ALA A 123 -13.33 13.13 8.27
N LYS A 124 -13.75 12.05 7.60
CA LYS A 124 -14.87 11.18 8.04
C LYS A 124 -14.40 9.88 8.70
N HIS A 125 -13.22 9.43 8.37
CA HIS A 125 -12.68 8.14 8.74
C HIS A 125 -11.26 8.33 9.27
N ASP A 126 -10.81 7.41 10.09
CA ASP A 126 -9.43 7.36 10.57
C ASP A 126 -8.58 6.63 9.50
N VAL A 127 -7.88 7.38 8.67
CA VAL A 127 -7.13 6.83 7.53
C VAL A 127 -5.65 6.69 7.88
N ILE A 128 -5.12 5.50 7.62
CA ILE A 128 -3.72 5.14 7.82
C ILE A 128 -3.17 4.67 6.47
N ALA A 129 -2.23 5.40 5.89
CA ALA A 129 -1.50 4.95 4.73
C ALA A 129 -0.41 3.96 5.12
N VAL A 130 -0.35 2.85 4.41
CA VAL A 130 0.70 1.84 4.56
C VAL A 130 1.40 1.71 3.22
N VAL A 131 2.67 2.10 3.17
CA VAL A 131 3.48 2.12 1.94
C VAL A 131 4.50 0.98 2.01
N PRO A 132 4.26 -0.14 1.31
CA PRO A 132 5.22 -1.23 1.26
C PRO A 132 6.36 -0.89 0.30
N GLU A 133 7.60 -1.09 0.76
CA GLU A 133 8.82 -0.81 0.00
C GLU A 133 9.66 -2.08 -0.13
N ASP A 134 10.00 -2.45 -1.36
CA ASP A 134 10.98 -3.51 -1.61
C ASP A 134 12.39 -2.89 -1.65
N PRO A 135 13.43 -3.56 -1.11
CA PRO A 135 14.81 -3.06 -1.16
C PRO A 135 15.30 -2.70 -2.55
N ALA A 136 14.86 -3.41 -3.61
CA ALA A 136 15.23 -3.09 -4.98
C ALA A 136 14.59 -1.80 -5.51
N GLU A 137 13.53 -1.32 -4.89
CA GLU A 137 12.94 -0.02 -5.21
C GLU A 137 13.67 1.13 -4.52
N THR A 138 14.40 0.84 -3.44
CA THR A 138 15.08 1.86 -2.65
C THR A 138 16.55 2.07 -3.07
N ALA A 139 17.19 1.04 -3.63
CA ALA A 139 18.58 1.13 -4.05
C ALA A 139 18.91 0.21 -5.23
N LEU A 140 19.76 0.67 -6.15
CA LEU A 140 20.34 -0.20 -7.17
C LEU A 140 21.38 -1.14 -6.55
N PRO A 141 21.51 -2.38 -7.08
CA PRO A 141 22.48 -3.35 -6.56
C PRO A 141 23.92 -2.83 -6.66
N THR A 142 24.74 -3.29 -5.75
CA THR A 142 26.19 -3.06 -5.80
C THR A 142 26.83 -3.93 -6.90
N GLY A 143 27.90 -3.46 -7.51
CA GLY A 143 28.62 -4.16 -8.57
C GLY A 143 28.79 -3.33 -9.82
N LEU A 144 29.39 -3.92 -10.84
CA LEU A 144 29.62 -3.34 -12.17
C LEU A 144 28.82 -4.15 -13.20
N GLY A 145 28.45 -3.52 -14.28
CA GLY A 145 27.75 -4.17 -15.39
C GLY A 145 26.49 -3.42 -15.82
N TYR A 146 25.57 -4.15 -16.41
CA TYR A 146 24.32 -3.58 -16.91
C TYR A 146 23.13 -4.20 -16.17
N LEU A 147 22.19 -3.36 -15.77
CA LEU A 147 20.94 -3.76 -15.17
C LEU A 147 19.77 -3.42 -16.10
N ARG A 148 18.92 -4.40 -16.36
CA ARG A 148 17.69 -4.18 -17.11
C ARG A 148 16.54 -3.96 -16.13
N LEU A 149 16.12 -2.72 -16.00
CA LEU A 149 14.93 -2.34 -15.25
C LEU A 149 13.71 -2.50 -16.16
N ARG A 150 12.65 -3.04 -15.59
CA ARG A 150 11.36 -3.15 -16.28
C ARG A 150 10.29 -2.50 -15.42
N ASP A 151 9.60 -1.54 -16.01
CA ASP A 151 8.39 -0.97 -15.44
C ASP A 151 7.27 -2.04 -15.49
N LEU A 152 6.72 -2.39 -14.35
CA LEU A 152 5.74 -3.45 -14.21
C LEU A 152 4.35 -3.05 -14.74
N GLU A 153 4.03 -1.77 -14.75
CA GLU A 153 2.76 -1.26 -15.25
C GLU A 153 2.75 -1.08 -16.76
N SER A 154 3.71 -0.35 -17.30
CA SER A 154 3.81 -0.10 -18.75
C SER A 154 4.50 -1.22 -19.52
N GLY A 155 5.22 -2.10 -18.84
CA GLY A 155 6.02 -3.17 -19.43
C GLY A 155 7.29 -2.68 -20.15
N ARG A 156 7.56 -1.37 -20.15
CA ARG A 156 8.76 -0.78 -20.77
C ARG A 156 10.01 -1.22 -20.02
N ALA A 157 11.06 -1.48 -20.76
CA ALA A 157 12.35 -1.86 -20.18
C ALA A 157 13.42 -0.84 -20.57
N LYS A 158 14.28 -0.49 -19.60
CA LYS A 158 15.45 0.37 -19.78
C LYS A 158 16.67 -0.38 -19.25
N THR A 159 17.73 -0.40 -20.04
CA THR A 159 19.02 -0.91 -19.58
C THR A 159 19.85 0.27 -19.09
N ILE A 160 20.38 0.16 -17.89
CA ILE A 160 21.26 1.15 -17.26
C ILE A 160 22.61 0.49 -16.97
N GLU A 161 23.68 1.26 -17.09
CA GLU A 161 25.00 0.85 -16.62
C GLU A 161 25.09 1.08 -15.11
N LEU A 162 25.53 0.05 -14.39
CA LEU A 162 25.72 0.13 -12.95
C LEU A 162 27.05 0.83 -12.63
N ASN A 163 26.98 2.13 -12.43
CA ASN A 163 28.09 2.97 -11.98
C ASN A 163 27.64 3.84 -10.79
N GLN A 164 28.57 4.61 -10.22
CA GLN A 164 28.28 5.45 -9.07
C GLN A 164 27.24 6.55 -9.37
N ASP A 165 27.33 7.15 -10.57
CA ASP A 165 26.42 8.22 -10.98
C ASP A 165 24.99 7.71 -11.12
N ALA A 166 24.81 6.52 -11.72
CA ALA A 166 23.50 5.87 -11.83
C ALA A 166 22.89 5.57 -10.45
N ARG A 167 23.70 5.09 -9.49
CA ARG A 167 23.23 4.84 -8.11
C ARG A 167 22.84 6.12 -7.40
N THR A 168 23.66 7.17 -7.55
CA THR A 168 23.36 8.47 -6.94
C THR A 168 22.06 9.04 -7.51
N ALA A 169 21.92 9.06 -8.85
CA ALA A 169 20.73 9.56 -9.51
C ALA A 169 19.47 8.77 -9.12
N TYR A 170 19.58 7.43 -9.05
CA TYR A 170 18.47 6.58 -8.61
C TYR A 170 18.09 6.86 -7.17
N GLY A 171 19.06 6.92 -6.25
CA GLY A 171 18.81 7.23 -4.84
C GLY A 171 18.22 8.62 -4.63
N GLU A 172 18.54 9.60 -5.49
CA GLU A 172 17.90 10.90 -5.48
C GLU A 172 16.44 10.86 -5.91
N GLN A 173 16.13 10.10 -6.97
CA GLN A 173 14.74 9.90 -7.42
C GLN A 173 13.89 9.24 -6.33
N VAL A 174 14.40 8.18 -5.70
CA VAL A 174 13.73 7.50 -4.57
C VAL A 174 13.47 8.48 -3.43
N ARG A 175 14.47 9.26 -3.02
CA ARG A 175 14.33 10.27 -1.97
C ARG A 175 13.28 11.33 -2.33
N GLN A 176 13.32 11.86 -3.55
CA GLN A 176 12.34 12.85 -4.01
C GLN A 176 10.91 12.30 -3.97
N HIS A 177 10.72 11.05 -4.39
CA HIS A 177 9.42 10.38 -4.30
C HIS A 177 8.96 10.24 -2.84
N HIS A 178 9.83 9.76 -1.96
CA HIS A 178 9.55 9.59 -0.53
C HIS A 178 9.22 10.92 0.16
N ASP A 179 10.00 11.97 -0.14
CA ASP A 179 9.75 13.32 0.39
C ASP A 179 8.42 13.89 -0.12
N SER A 180 8.08 13.66 -1.39
CA SER A 180 6.81 14.07 -2.00
C SER A 180 5.62 13.37 -1.33
N LEU A 181 5.71 12.05 -1.10
CA LEU A 181 4.68 11.31 -0.38
C LEU A 181 4.53 11.81 1.05
N THR A 182 5.65 11.98 1.76
CA THR A 182 5.66 12.50 3.13
C THR A 182 4.99 13.88 3.22
N GLN A 183 5.34 14.80 2.33
CA GLN A 183 4.69 16.11 2.24
C GLN A 183 3.21 16.00 1.92
N GLY A 184 2.83 15.07 1.02
CA GLY A 184 1.44 14.80 0.69
C GLY A 184 0.65 14.32 1.90
N PHE A 185 1.18 13.37 2.67
CA PHE A 185 0.54 12.87 3.90
C PHE A 185 0.37 13.94 4.96
N TYR A 186 1.30 14.88 5.10
CA TYR A 186 1.16 16.01 6.04
C TYR A 186 0.06 17.01 5.65
N ARG A 187 -0.37 17.07 4.38
CA ARG A 187 -1.47 17.94 3.92
C ARG A 187 -2.85 17.36 4.23
N VAL A 188 -2.92 16.06 4.48
CA VAL A 188 -4.15 15.33 4.76
C VAL A 188 -4.13 14.86 6.22
N PRO A 189 -5.24 14.97 6.99
CA PRO A 189 -5.27 14.53 8.37
C PRO A 189 -5.29 12.99 8.47
N MET A 190 -4.17 12.36 8.13
CA MET A 190 -4.00 10.90 8.12
C MET A 190 -2.61 10.52 8.62
N ASP A 191 -2.51 9.33 9.21
CA ASP A 191 -1.23 8.74 9.57
C ASP A 191 -0.65 7.93 8.41
N TYR A 192 0.65 7.71 8.44
CA TYR A 192 1.33 6.90 7.44
C TYR A 192 2.50 6.12 8.01
N ALA A 193 2.85 5.02 7.35
CA ALA A 193 4.09 4.28 7.59
C ALA A 193 4.64 3.68 6.30
N PHE A 194 5.95 3.76 6.15
CA PHE A 194 6.69 3.00 5.16
C PHE A 194 7.08 1.66 5.78
N LEU A 195 6.75 0.56 5.12
CA LEU A 195 7.02 -0.79 5.60
C LEU A 195 7.95 -1.53 4.64
N ARG A 196 9.11 -1.91 5.14
CA ARG A 196 10.10 -2.67 4.35
C ARG A 196 9.70 -4.13 4.26
N THR A 197 9.75 -4.69 3.05
CA THR A 197 9.40 -6.10 2.80
C THR A 197 10.47 -7.09 3.27
N ASP A 198 11.71 -6.65 3.46
CA ASP A 198 12.82 -7.45 3.99
C ASP A 198 12.89 -7.48 5.53
N GLU A 199 12.00 -6.75 6.20
CA GLU A 199 11.87 -6.73 7.65
C GLU A 199 10.55 -7.37 8.11
N ASN A 200 10.39 -7.58 9.42
CA ASN A 200 9.14 -8.12 9.96
C ASN A 200 7.99 -7.12 9.83
N SER A 201 7.14 -7.32 8.84
CA SER A 201 6.01 -6.43 8.54
C SER A 201 5.01 -6.29 9.70
N VAL A 202 4.83 -7.34 10.51
CA VAL A 202 3.93 -7.29 11.67
C VAL A 202 4.51 -6.39 12.77
N GLU A 203 5.81 -6.50 13.04
CA GLU A 203 6.48 -5.68 14.04
C GLU A 203 6.47 -4.20 13.65
N GLN A 204 6.72 -3.89 12.37
CA GLN A 204 6.62 -2.54 11.84
C GLN A 204 5.20 -1.98 11.99
N LEU A 205 4.17 -2.76 11.65
CA LEU A 205 2.77 -2.38 11.83
C LEU A 205 2.43 -2.15 13.31
N MET A 206 2.87 -3.03 14.19
CA MET A 206 2.65 -2.88 15.65
C MET A 206 3.32 -1.62 16.19
N THR A 207 4.51 -1.27 15.69
CA THR A 207 5.22 -0.03 16.05
C THR A 207 4.40 1.21 15.63
N LEU A 208 3.86 1.21 14.42
CA LEU A 208 2.95 2.25 13.96
C LEU A 208 1.73 2.40 14.88
N LEU A 209 1.04 1.29 15.16
CA LEU A 209 -0.17 1.33 15.99
C LEU A 209 0.14 1.75 17.44
N ALA A 210 1.28 1.30 18.00
CA ALA A 210 1.72 1.69 19.34
C ALA A 210 2.09 3.18 19.45
N SER A 211 2.65 3.78 18.41
CA SER A 211 2.96 5.22 18.39
C SER A 211 1.70 6.08 18.45
N ARG A 212 0.62 5.63 17.81
CA ARG A 212 -0.69 6.30 17.82
C ARG A 212 -1.40 6.29 19.18
N LEU A 213 -1.14 5.27 19.99
CA LEU A 213 -1.71 5.20 21.36
C LEU A 213 -1.04 6.17 22.35
N LYS A 214 0.11 6.75 21.96
CA LYS A 214 0.88 7.67 22.78
C LYS A 214 0.68 9.14 22.39
N ALA A 215 0.09 9.40 21.22
CA ALA A 215 -0.23 10.73 20.71
C ALA A 215 -1.64 11.16 21.15
#